data_0127834566985e3f7a601a4a6f9c33d6
#
_entry.id   0127834566985e3f7a601a4a6f9c33d6
#
_cell.length_a   1.000
_cell.length_b   1.000
_cell.length_c   1.000
_cell.angle_alpha   90.00
_cell.angle_beta   90.00
_cell.angle_gamma   90.00
#
_symmetry.space_group_name_H-M   'P 1'
#
loop_
_entity.id
_entity.type
_entity.pdbx_description
1 polymer ?
#
loop_
_entity_poly.entity_id
_entity_poly.type
_entity_poly.pdbx_seq_one_letter_code
_entity_poly.pdbx_strand_id
1 'polypeptide(L)'
;MVINDSNYGEALAQNKPMVLDFWATWCGPCRRVSPIIQELADQYEGLVIVGKVNIEEDADDLVAEFGIRNIPTILFMKDGQVVDKVVGAAPKSTLEEKLKALL
;
A
#
# COMPACT_ATOMS: atom_id res chain seq x y z
N MET A 1 7.20 1.22 -5.17
CA MET A 1 6.86 1.05 -6.61
C MET A 1 5.48 1.64 -6.88
N VAL A 2 5.21 2.04 -8.08
CA VAL A 2 3.89 2.55 -8.45
C VAL A 2 2.99 1.36 -8.82
N ILE A 3 1.83 1.28 -8.19
CA ILE A 3 0.81 0.27 -8.48
C ILE A 3 -0.44 0.99 -8.99
N ASN A 4 -1.03 0.47 -10.04
CA ASN A 4 -2.24 1.01 -10.65
C ASN A 4 -3.09 -0.12 -11.25
N ASP A 5 -4.21 0.21 -11.88
CA ASP A 5 -5.09 -0.79 -12.48
C ASP A 5 -4.38 -1.60 -13.57
N SER A 6 -3.42 -0.97 -14.27
CA SER A 6 -2.72 -1.60 -15.38
C SER A 6 -1.67 -2.63 -14.94
N ASN A 7 -1.06 -2.47 -13.77
CA ASN A 7 0.04 -3.35 -13.33
C ASN A 7 -0.24 -4.19 -12.08
N TYR A 8 -1.39 -3.99 -11.45
CA TYR A 8 -1.73 -4.73 -10.23
C TYR A 8 -1.70 -6.26 -10.43
N GLY A 9 -2.19 -6.73 -11.56
CA GLY A 9 -2.17 -8.17 -11.88
C GLY A 9 -0.76 -8.74 -11.94
N GLU A 10 0.18 -8.00 -12.48
CA GLU A 10 1.59 -8.42 -12.54
C GLU A 10 2.21 -8.48 -11.15
N ALA A 11 1.87 -7.51 -10.29
CA ALA A 11 2.34 -7.51 -8.91
C ALA A 11 1.80 -8.73 -8.14
N LEU A 12 0.52 -9.04 -8.29
CA LEU A 12 -0.10 -10.22 -7.69
C LEU A 12 0.59 -11.52 -8.15
N ALA A 13 0.96 -11.58 -9.42
CA ALA A 13 1.58 -12.79 -10.00
C ALA A 13 2.95 -13.11 -9.40
N GLN A 14 3.59 -12.18 -8.69
CA GLN A 14 4.85 -12.42 -8.00
C GLN A 14 4.71 -13.28 -6.75
N ASN A 15 3.50 -13.50 -6.27
CA ASN A 15 3.20 -14.31 -5.08
C ASN A 15 3.95 -13.88 -3.83
N LYS A 16 4.17 -12.58 -3.68
CA LYS A 16 4.78 -11.99 -2.47
C LYS A 16 3.72 -11.28 -1.65
N PRO A 17 3.92 -11.14 -0.34
CA PRO A 17 3.09 -10.24 0.45
C PRO A 17 3.18 -8.82 -0.10
N MET A 18 2.11 -8.04 0.09
CA MET A 18 1.99 -6.71 -0.49
C MET A 18 1.51 -5.70 0.52
N VAL A 19 2.08 -4.50 0.47
CA VAL A 19 1.59 -3.33 1.22
C VAL A 19 1.24 -2.28 0.18
N LEU A 20 -0.01 -1.81 0.20
CA LEU A 20 -0.50 -0.81 -0.75
C LEU A 20 -0.90 0.46 -0.01
N ASP A 21 -0.26 1.58 -0.36
CA ASP A 21 -0.55 2.91 0.17
C ASP A 21 -1.38 3.69 -0.83
N PHE A 22 -2.68 3.85 -0.54
CA PHE A 22 -3.59 4.67 -1.36
C PHE A 22 -3.47 6.13 -0.92
N TRP A 23 -3.12 7.01 -1.85
CA TRP A 23 -2.79 8.40 -1.56
C TRP A 23 -3.24 9.33 -2.69
N ALA A 24 -3.18 10.64 -2.44
CA ALA A 24 -3.40 11.67 -3.45
C ALA A 24 -2.47 12.86 -3.20
N THR A 25 -2.21 13.64 -4.25
CA THR A 25 -1.28 14.77 -4.19
C THR A 25 -1.72 15.88 -3.24
N TRP A 26 -3.04 16.05 -3.07
CA TRP A 26 -3.63 17.08 -2.21
C TRP A 26 -3.80 16.64 -0.75
N CYS A 27 -3.43 15.43 -0.41
CA CYS A 27 -3.65 14.85 0.91
C CYS A 27 -2.46 15.13 1.85
N GLY A 28 -2.66 15.99 2.85
CA GLY A 28 -1.61 16.34 3.82
C GLY A 28 -1.11 15.15 4.63
N PRO A 29 -2.00 14.36 5.27
CA PRO A 29 -1.57 13.18 6.02
C PRO A 29 -0.82 12.14 5.16
N CYS A 30 -1.15 12.03 3.88
CA CYS A 30 -0.45 11.14 2.95
C CYS A 30 1.02 11.52 2.82
N ARG A 31 1.34 12.83 2.84
CA ARG A 31 2.71 13.31 2.74
C ARG A 31 3.56 12.89 3.93
N ARG A 32 2.97 12.81 5.12
CA ARG A 32 3.68 12.36 6.32
C ARG A 32 4.00 10.88 6.28
N VAL A 33 3.13 10.09 5.67
CA VAL A 33 3.28 8.63 5.57
C VAL A 33 4.23 8.26 4.43
N SER A 34 4.29 9.05 3.37
CA SER A 34 5.06 8.73 2.16
C SER A 34 6.53 8.37 2.42
N PRO A 35 7.31 9.14 3.22
CA PRO A 35 8.70 8.76 3.49
C PRO A 35 8.80 7.48 4.31
N ILE A 36 7.84 7.19 5.16
CA ILE A 36 7.80 5.95 5.94
C ILE A 36 7.58 4.76 5.00
N ILE A 37 6.66 4.88 4.08
CA ILE A 37 6.38 3.85 3.07
C ILE A 37 7.64 3.60 2.23
N GLN A 38 8.36 4.64 1.85
CA GLN A 38 9.60 4.50 1.09
C GLN A 38 10.68 3.77 1.90
N GLU A 39 10.84 4.10 3.18
CA GLU A 39 11.77 3.39 4.06
C GLU A 39 11.44 1.90 4.15
N LEU A 40 10.17 1.57 4.30
CA LEU A 40 9.73 0.16 4.36
C LEU A 40 9.97 -0.54 3.04
N ALA A 41 9.73 0.13 1.91
CA ALA A 41 10.01 -0.43 0.59
C ALA A 41 11.49 -0.79 0.46
N ASP A 42 12.39 0.09 0.91
CA ASP A 42 13.83 -0.14 0.83
C ASP A 42 14.28 -1.26 1.77
N GLN A 43 13.77 -1.26 3.01
CA GLN A 43 14.13 -2.26 4.02
C GLN A 43 13.71 -3.68 3.67
N TYR A 44 12.56 -3.81 3.04
CA TYR A 44 11.94 -5.12 2.75
C TYR A 44 11.95 -5.46 1.27
N GLU A 45 12.80 -4.80 0.50
CA GLU A 45 12.94 -5.08 -0.92
C GLU A 45 13.22 -6.56 -1.17
N GLY A 46 12.50 -7.13 -2.12
CA GLY A 46 12.61 -8.55 -2.45
C GLY A 46 11.76 -9.49 -1.58
N LEU A 47 11.35 -9.04 -0.40
CA LEU A 47 10.53 -9.85 0.53
C LEU A 47 9.05 -9.48 0.45
N VAL A 48 8.76 -8.18 0.36
CA VAL A 48 7.40 -7.65 0.31
C VAL A 48 7.34 -6.62 -0.81
N ILE A 49 6.26 -6.63 -1.56
CA ILE A 49 6.01 -5.58 -2.56
C ILE A 49 5.35 -4.42 -1.81
N VAL A 50 6.04 -3.28 -1.77
CA VAL A 50 5.50 -2.07 -1.17
C VAL A 50 5.16 -1.11 -2.30
N GLY A 51 3.87 -0.93 -2.53
CA GLY A 51 3.36 -0.15 -3.64
C GLY A 51 2.61 1.09 -3.19
N LYS A 52 2.65 2.13 -4.02
CA LYS A 52 1.89 3.36 -3.83
C LYS A 52 0.85 3.46 -4.95
N VAL A 53 -0.39 3.70 -4.57
CA VAL A 53 -1.52 3.83 -5.50
C VAL A 53 -2.03 5.26 -5.44
N ASN A 54 -1.74 6.05 -6.48
CA ASN A 54 -2.31 7.39 -6.60
C ASN A 54 -3.76 7.25 -7.07
N ILE A 55 -4.71 7.61 -6.21
CA ILE A 55 -6.15 7.43 -6.52
C ILE A 55 -6.63 8.26 -7.71
N GLU A 56 -5.84 9.23 -8.16
CA GLU A 56 -6.18 10.12 -9.27
C GLU A 56 -5.63 9.61 -10.62
N GLU A 57 -4.82 8.55 -10.62
CA GLU A 57 -4.14 8.06 -11.83
C GLU A 57 -4.30 6.55 -11.99
N ASP A 58 -5.17 6.14 -12.93
CA ASP A 58 -5.38 4.74 -13.31
C ASP A 58 -5.58 3.83 -12.09
N ALA A 59 -6.51 4.21 -11.21
CA ALA A 59 -6.75 3.46 -9.98
C ALA A 59 -8.24 3.30 -9.63
N ASP A 60 -9.15 3.63 -10.55
CA ASP A 60 -10.59 3.55 -10.29
C ASP A 60 -11.03 2.14 -9.91
N ASP A 61 -10.50 1.14 -10.60
CA ASP A 61 -10.84 -0.26 -10.32
C ASP A 61 -10.33 -0.71 -8.96
N LEU A 62 -9.10 -0.35 -8.61
CA LEU A 62 -8.52 -0.70 -7.30
C LEU A 62 -9.26 0.00 -6.16
N VAL A 63 -9.59 1.28 -6.33
CA VAL A 63 -10.36 2.04 -5.34
C VAL A 63 -11.72 1.38 -5.11
N ALA A 64 -12.40 0.97 -6.17
CA ALA A 64 -13.70 0.31 -6.08
C ALA A 64 -13.57 -1.08 -5.45
N GLU A 65 -12.60 -1.89 -5.90
CA GLU A 65 -12.40 -3.25 -5.42
C GLU A 65 -12.14 -3.30 -3.92
N PHE A 66 -11.29 -2.41 -3.41
CA PHE A 66 -10.93 -2.39 -1.99
C PHE A 66 -11.78 -1.45 -1.14
N GLY A 67 -12.78 -0.79 -1.74
CA GLY A 67 -13.69 0.08 -1.02
C GLY A 67 -12.98 1.26 -0.35
N ILE A 68 -12.00 1.87 -1.03
CA ILE A 68 -11.23 2.99 -0.48
C ILE A 68 -12.10 4.23 -0.41
N ARG A 69 -12.29 4.77 0.79
CA ARG A 69 -13.12 5.96 1.05
C ARG A 69 -12.33 7.11 1.64
N ASN A 70 -11.29 6.79 2.41
CA ASN A 70 -10.45 7.78 3.08
C ASN A 70 -9.00 7.52 2.73
N ILE A 71 -8.19 8.55 2.69
CA ILE A 71 -6.76 8.45 2.44
C ILE A 71 -5.96 9.22 3.49
N PRO A 72 -4.75 8.74 3.84
CA PRO A 72 -4.16 7.50 3.33
C PRO A 72 -4.88 6.26 3.85
N THR A 73 -4.95 5.24 3.04
CA THR A 73 -5.34 3.89 3.47
C THR A 73 -4.21 2.97 3.07
N ILE A 74 -3.67 2.25 4.04
CA ILE A 74 -2.60 1.29 3.81
C ILE A 74 -3.16 -0.11 4.00
N LEU A 75 -3.10 -0.92 2.94
CA LEU A 75 -3.57 -2.30 2.96
C LEU A 75 -2.38 -3.24 3.11
N PHE A 76 -2.54 -4.27 3.93
CA PHE A 76 -1.57 -5.34 4.13
C PHE A 76 -2.16 -6.61 3.57
N MET A 77 -1.50 -7.18 2.54
CA MET A 77 -2.06 -8.29 1.77
C MET A 77 -1.14 -9.49 1.78
N LYS A 78 -1.76 -10.67 1.81
CA LYS A 78 -1.06 -11.93 1.68
C LYS A 78 -1.93 -12.89 0.87
N ASP A 79 -1.30 -13.60 -0.05
CA ASP A 79 -2.00 -14.56 -0.93
C ASP A 79 -3.18 -13.94 -1.67
N GLY A 80 -3.02 -12.69 -2.11
CA GLY A 80 -4.03 -11.97 -2.87
C GLY A 80 -5.20 -11.43 -2.05
N GLN A 81 -5.13 -11.49 -0.71
CA GLN A 81 -6.20 -11.05 0.17
C GLN A 81 -5.72 -10.02 1.17
N VAL A 82 -6.59 -9.06 1.50
CA VAL A 82 -6.33 -8.06 2.53
C VAL A 82 -6.46 -8.73 3.90
N VAL A 83 -5.38 -8.73 4.67
CA VAL A 83 -5.35 -9.32 6.01
C VAL A 83 -5.34 -8.28 7.12
N ASP A 84 -4.99 -7.02 6.80
CA ASP A 84 -5.02 -5.91 7.75
C ASP A 84 -5.05 -4.59 6.99
N LYS A 85 -5.46 -3.51 7.65
CA LYS A 85 -5.42 -2.18 7.07
C LYS A 85 -5.25 -1.10 8.14
N VAL A 86 -4.70 0.04 7.73
CA VAL A 86 -4.62 1.24 8.54
C VAL A 86 -5.19 2.40 7.74
N VAL A 87 -6.14 3.12 8.32
CA VAL A 87 -6.75 4.31 7.73
C VAL A 87 -6.22 5.53 8.47
N GLY A 88 -5.65 6.48 7.74
CA GLY A 88 -5.03 7.65 8.32
C GLY A 88 -3.53 7.48 8.55
N ALA A 89 -2.86 8.55 8.98
CA ALA A 89 -1.43 8.52 9.24
C ALA A 89 -1.14 7.69 10.50
N ALA A 90 -0.07 6.91 10.44
CA ALA A 90 0.40 6.10 11.55
C ALA A 90 1.92 6.15 11.63
N PRO A 91 2.52 5.92 12.81
CA PRO A 91 3.97 5.89 12.93
C PRO A 91 4.56 4.65 12.25
N LYS A 92 5.84 4.74 11.89
CA LYS A 92 6.55 3.65 11.24
C LYS A 92 6.45 2.33 12.00
N SER A 93 6.56 2.38 13.34
CA SER A 93 6.50 1.18 14.17
C SER A 93 5.20 0.40 13.98
N THR A 94 4.07 1.09 13.88
CA THR A 94 2.77 0.46 13.65
C THR A 94 2.72 -0.20 12.27
N LEU A 95 3.17 0.51 11.24
CA LEU A 95 3.14 0.00 9.87
C LEU A 95 4.11 -1.16 9.70
N GLU A 96 5.30 -1.05 10.26
CA GLU A 96 6.32 -2.10 10.17
C GLU A 96 5.89 -3.37 10.89
N GLU A 97 5.25 -3.26 12.06
CA GLU A 97 4.73 -4.40 12.80
C GLU A 97 3.72 -5.19 11.95
N LYS A 98 2.81 -4.49 11.29
CA LYS A 98 1.82 -5.13 10.42
C LYS A 98 2.45 -5.74 9.16
N LEU A 99 3.47 -5.09 8.62
CA LEU A 99 4.22 -5.63 7.49
C LEU A 99 4.93 -6.93 7.89
N LYS A 100 5.60 -6.94 9.04
CA LYS A 100 6.31 -8.13 9.54
C LYS A 100 5.38 -9.31 9.75
N ALA A 101 4.13 -9.05 10.13
CA ALA A 101 3.13 -10.10 10.31
C ALA A 101 2.78 -10.81 8.99
N LEU A 102 3.13 -10.22 7.85
CA LEU A 102 2.94 -10.86 6.54
C LEU A 102 4.05 -11.88 6.22
N LEU A 103 5.17 -11.76 6.88
CA LEU A 103 6.31 -12.65 6.67
C LEU A 103 6.17 -13.93 7.53
#